data_cd4bacc696fd607db4c67d548c6f5b7f
#
_entry.id   cd4bacc696fd607db4c67d548c6f5b7f
#
_cell.length_a   1.000
_cell.length_b   1.000
_cell.length_c   1.000
_cell.angle_alpha   90.00
_cell.angle_beta   90.00
_cell.angle_gamma   90.00
#
_symmetry.space_group_name_H-M   'P 1'
#
loop_
_entity.id
_entity.type
_entity.pdbx_description
1 polymer ?
#
loop_
_entity_poly.entity_id
_entity_poly.type
_entity_poly.pdbx_seq_one_letter_code
_entity_poly.pdbx_strand_id
1 'polypeptide(L)'
;MNLEKKAISGYLQRKKLLTRGTPIRVMSLSDGLKNRVYYVSGAGKAWIVKQAHSRAQLKERWWIDRKRIFAEKSCIEILAQFLAPEIIPEVVLEDRTDFILVTTPPPHQSVLWENELADGRIDLQIAVQCGELLATVHNETAGVPEIKKMFK
;
A
#
# COMPACT_ATOMS: atom_id res chain seq x y z
N MET A 1 -12.07 10.70 -9.31
CA MET A 1 -12.60 11.29 -8.06
C MET A 1 -11.44 11.60 -7.12
N ASN A 2 -11.52 12.66 -6.31
CA ASN A 2 -10.55 12.89 -5.22
C ASN A 2 -11.15 12.32 -3.93
N LEU A 3 -10.50 11.30 -3.37
CA LEU A 3 -11.02 10.57 -2.20
C LEU A 3 -10.60 11.29 -0.92
N GLU A 4 -11.51 12.08 -0.37
CA GLU A 4 -11.36 12.68 0.95
C GLU A 4 -11.86 11.72 2.05
N LYS A 5 -11.38 11.92 3.28
CA LYS A 5 -11.73 11.09 4.44
C LYS A 5 -13.24 10.85 4.59
N LYS A 6 -14.07 11.90 4.41
CA LYS A 6 -15.54 11.81 4.48
C LYS A 6 -16.20 10.97 3.38
N ALA A 7 -15.51 10.78 2.23
CA ALA A 7 -16.04 10.05 1.09
C ALA A 7 -15.66 8.55 1.11
N ILE A 8 -14.77 8.11 2.01
CA ILE A 8 -14.24 6.74 2.03
C ILE A 8 -15.34 5.72 2.31
N SER A 9 -16.23 5.97 3.27
CA SER A 9 -17.34 5.06 3.57
C SER A 9 -18.20 4.79 2.33
N GLY A 10 -18.67 5.85 1.68
CA GLY A 10 -19.46 5.74 0.45
C GLY A 10 -18.71 5.08 -0.70
N TYR A 11 -17.40 5.29 -0.80
CA TYR A 11 -16.56 4.63 -1.79
C TYR A 11 -16.51 3.12 -1.56
N LEU A 12 -16.18 2.67 -0.33
CA LEU A 12 -16.08 1.26 0.01
C LEU A 12 -17.45 0.53 -0.13
N GLN A 13 -18.54 1.23 0.16
CA GLN A 13 -19.91 0.70 -0.06
C GLN A 13 -20.18 0.49 -1.56
N ARG A 14 -19.87 1.46 -2.43
CA ARG A 14 -20.01 1.30 -3.89
C ARG A 14 -19.17 0.15 -4.44
N LYS A 15 -18.00 -0.08 -3.87
CA LYS A 15 -17.11 -1.20 -4.24
C LYS A 15 -17.48 -2.52 -3.54
N LYS A 16 -18.59 -2.57 -2.80
CA LYS A 16 -19.10 -3.75 -2.08
C LYS A 16 -18.13 -4.32 -1.03
N LEU A 17 -17.16 -3.54 -0.58
CA LEU A 17 -16.26 -3.91 0.51
C LEU A 17 -16.89 -3.65 1.88
N LEU A 18 -17.89 -2.76 1.94
CA LEU A 18 -18.56 -2.36 3.16
C LEU A 18 -20.07 -2.37 2.96
N THR A 19 -20.82 -2.86 3.95
CA THR A 19 -22.29 -2.80 3.96
C THR A 19 -22.76 -1.37 4.28
N ARG A 20 -23.88 -0.95 3.69
CA ARG A 20 -24.47 0.36 3.95
C ARG A 20 -24.83 0.51 5.43
N GLY A 21 -24.50 1.66 6.00
CA GLY A 21 -24.80 1.95 7.42
C GLY A 21 -23.73 1.42 8.39
N THR A 22 -22.74 0.65 7.94
CA THR A 22 -21.68 0.16 8.81
C THR A 22 -20.82 1.33 9.32
N PRO A 23 -20.64 1.50 10.63
CA PRO A 23 -19.74 2.49 11.18
C PRO A 23 -18.30 2.12 10.87
N ILE A 24 -17.51 3.11 10.45
CA ILE A 24 -16.08 2.94 10.20
C ILE A 24 -15.27 4.02 10.91
N ARG A 25 -14.05 3.66 11.28
CA ARG A 25 -13.01 4.59 11.71
C ARG A 25 -12.05 4.80 10.53
N VAL A 26 -11.75 6.06 10.21
CA VAL A 26 -10.80 6.42 9.17
C VAL A 26 -9.70 7.27 9.78
N MET A 27 -8.46 6.83 9.62
CA MET A 27 -7.27 7.57 10.01
C MET A 27 -6.44 7.90 8.77
N SER A 28 -5.98 9.14 8.64
CA SER A 28 -4.99 9.50 7.64
C SER A 28 -3.63 9.04 8.14
N LEU A 29 -2.95 8.21 7.35
CA LEU A 29 -1.59 7.75 7.64
C LEU A 29 -0.55 8.65 6.96
N SER A 30 -0.87 9.14 5.77
CA SER A 30 -0.01 10.04 5.02
C SER A 30 -0.84 10.86 4.04
N ASP A 31 -0.53 12.14 3.92
CA ASP A 31 -0.93 13.03 2.81
C ASP A 31 0.34 13.49 2.10
N GLY A 32 1.14 12.50 1.71
CA GLY A 32 2.43 12.71 1.05
C GLY A 32 2.28 13.25 -0.38
N LEU A 33 3.38 13.71 -0.96
CA LEU A 33 3.42 14.30 -2.31
C LEU A 33 2.86 13.39 -3.41
N LYS A 34 2.94 12.06 -3.22
CA LYS A 34 2.59 11.07 -4.26
C LYS A 34 1.21 10.44 -4.08
N ASN A 35 0.85 10.12 -2.84
CA ASN A 35 -0.36 9.36 -2.53
C ASN A 35 -1.01 9.88 -1.24
N ARG A 36 -2.35 9.77 -1.19
CA ARG A 36 -3.09 9.77 0.07
C ARG A 36 -3.22 8.36 0.58
N VAL A 37 -2.97 8.15 1.85
CA VAL A 37 -3.05 6.83 2.47
C VAL A 37 -3.91 6.90 3.71
N TYR A 38 -4.91 6.04 3.76
CA TYR A 38 -5.83 5.94 4.88
C TYR A 38 -5.83 4.52 5.45
N TYR A 39 -5.79 4.42 6.76
CA TYR A 39 -6.20 3.22 7.48
C TYR A 39 -7.69 3.31 7.75
N VAL A 40 -8.43 2.26 7.38
CA VAL A 40 -9.87 2.20 7.54
C VAL A 40 -10.23 0.92 8.28
N SER A 41 -10.99 1.01 9.36
CA SER A 41 -11.48 -0.16 10.09
C SER A 41 -12.96 -0.07 10.40
N GLY A 42 -13.65 -1.20 10.36
CA GLY A 42 -15.08 -1.34 10.67
C GLY A 42 -15.62 -2.73 10.36
N ALA A 43 -16.64 -3.15 11.07
CA ALA A 43 -17.27 -4.47 10.93
C ALA A 43 -16.29 -5.66 11.03
N GLY A 44 -15.32 -5.59 11.93
CA GLY A 44 -14.31 -6.65 12.10
C GLY A 44 -13.27 -6.74 10.97
N LYS A 45 -13.27 -5.78 10.04
CA LYS A 45 -12.32 -5.71 8.92
C LYS A 45 -11.50 -4.43 8.98
N ALA A 46 -10.33 -4.46 8.36
CA ALA A 46 -9.51 -3.28 8.18
C ALA A 46 -8.82 -3.27 6.80
N TRP A 47 -8.52 -2.07 6.30
CA TRP A 47 -7.91 -1.86 4.99
C TRP A 47 -6.93 -0.68 5.03
N ILE A 48 -5.95 -0.75 4.16
CA ILE A 48 -5.18 0.42 3.71
C ILE A 48 -5.77 0.86 2.38
N VAL A 49 -6.28 2.07 2.33
CA VAL A 49 -6.82 2.68 1.11
C VAL A 49 -5.82 3.72 0.63
N LYS A 50 -5.20 3.47 -0.52
CA LYS A 50 -4.20 4.34 -1.13
C LYS A 50 -4.72 4.91 -2.43
N GLN A 51 -4.67 6.24 -2.61
CA GLN A 51 -5.00 6.91 -3.85
C GLN A 51 -3.83 7.74 -4.36
N ALA A 52 -3.49 7.56 -5.64
CA ALA A 52 -2.52 8.40 -6.30
C ALA A 52 -3.07 9.83 -6.51
N HIS A 53 -2.28 10.85 -6.16
CA HIS A 53 -2.65 12.25 -6.36
C HIS A 53 -2.88 12.57 -7.84
N SER A 54 -3.85 13.44 -8.11
CA SER A 54 -3.99 14.06 -9.42
C SER A 54 -2.89 15.12 -9.62
N ARG A 55 -2.56 15.42 -10.88
CA ARG A 55 -1.58 16.46 -11.22
C ARG A 55 -1.83 17.81 -10.56
N ALA A 56 -3.09 18.18 -10.36
CA ALA A 56 -3.50 19.47 -9.77
C ALA A 56 -3.08 19.65 -8.30
N GLN A 57 -2.66 18.58 -7.61
CA GLN A 57 -2.25 18.61 -6.20
C GLN A 57 -0.74 18.72 -6.01
N LEU A 58 0.04 18.56 -7.09
CA LEU A 58 1.49 18.71 -7.06
C LEU A 58 1.85 20.15 -7.43
N LYS A 59 2.27 20.96 -6.46
CA LYS A 59 2.74 22.35 -6.67
C LYS A 59 4.02 22.42 -7.51
N GLU A 60 4.75 21.32 -7.65
CA GLU A 60 6.00 21.22 -8.40
C GLU A 60 5.81 20.51 -9.72
N ARG A 61 6.63 20.85 -10.73
CA ARG A 61 6.64 20.28 -12.09
C ARG A 61 7.08 18.80 -12.17
N TRP A 62 7.04 18.06 -11.10
CA TRP A 62 7.40 16.66 -11.10
C TRP A 62 6.23 15.83 -11.63
N TRP A 63 6.44 15.29 -12.80
CA TRP A 63 5.49 14.40 -13.46
C TRP A 63 5.49 13.04 -12.78
N ILE A 64 4.55 12.81 -11.87
CA ILE A 64 4.33 11.49 -11.29
C ILE A 64 3.18 10.86 -12.04
N ASP A 65 3.47 9.78 -12.76
CA ASP A 65 2.41 9.00 -13.38
C ASP A 65 1.59 8.30 -12.29
N ARG A 66 0.30 8.61 -12.24
CA ARG A 66 -0.64 7.98 -11.29
C ARG A 66 -0.73 6.46 -11.47
N LYS A 67 -0.43 5.94 -12.68
CA LYS A 67 -0.40 4.50 -12.95
C LYS A 67 0.64 3.75 -12.12
N ARG A 68 1.64 4.44 -11.55
CA ARG A 68 2.62 3.81 -10.65
C ARG A 68 2.00 3.11 -9.45
N ILE A 69 0.78 3.48 -9.03
CA ILE A 69 0.07 2.76 -7.96
C ILE A 69 -0.22 1.30 -8.37
N PHE A 70 -0.36 1.02 -9.66
CA PHE A 70 -0.58 -0.33 -10.18
C PHE A 70 0.72 -1.13 -10.31
N ALA A 71 1.87 -0.46 -10.42
CA ALA A 71 3.16 -1.13 -10.28
C ALA A 71 3.33 -1.68 -8.85
N GLU A 72 2.85 -0.97 -7.82
CA GLU A 72 2.84 -1.48 -6.45
C GLU A 72 1.99 -2.77 -6.33
N LYS A 73 0.80 -2.80 -6.94
CA LYS A 73 -0.01 -4.01 -7.03
C LYS A 73 0.75 -5.15 -7.68
N SER A 74 1.38 -4.90 -8.84
CA SER A 74 2.15 -5.92 -9.55
C SER A 74 3.34 -6.42 -8.73
N CYS A 75 4.02 -5.55 -7.99
CA CYS A 75 5.07 -5.96 -7.05
C CYS A 75 4.51 -6.90 -5.98
N ILE A 76 3.39 -6.54 -5.33
CA ILE A 76 2.75 -7.38 -4.32
C ILE A 76 2.44 -8.77 -4.87
N GLU A 77 1.85 -8.87 -6.07
CA GLU A 77 1.48 -10.13 -6.70
C GLU A 77 2.70 -11.00 -7.07
N ILE A 78 3.80 -10.38 -7.48
CA ILE A 78 5.06 -11.10 -7.75
C ILE A 78 5.65 -11.60 -6.43
N LEU A 79 5.78 -10.75 -5.44
CA LEU A 79 6.36 -11.07 -4.15
C LEU A 79 5.57 -12.17 -3.43
N ALA A 80 4.25 -12.21 -3.59
CA ALA A 80 3.37 -13.24 -3.03
C ALA A 80 3.65 -14.66 -3.57
N GLN A 81 4.44 -14.80 -4.64
CA GLN A 81 4.78 -16.11 -5.19
C GLN A 81 5.89 -16.81 -4.42
N PHE A 82 6.70 -16.08 -3.66
CA PHE A 82 7.86 -16.62 -2.96
C PHE A 82 8.09 -16.06 -1.55
N LEU A 83 7.34 -15.05 -1.12
CA LEU A 83 7.37 -14.57 0.25
C LEU A 83 6.18 -15.09 1.06
N ALA A 84 6.40 -15.26 2.36
CA ALA A 84 5.35 -15.68 3.28
C ALA A 84 4.20 -14.64 3.35
N PRO A 85 2.93 -15.08 3.47
CA PRO A 85 1.77 -14.19 3.45
C PRO A 85 1.78 -13.12 4.54
N GLU A 86 2.47 -13.38 5.66
CA GLU A 86 2.56 -12.46 6.79
C GLU A 86 3.48 -11.26 6.50
N ILE A 87 4.35 -11.38 5.47
CA ILE A 87 5.36 -10.36 5.14
C ILE A 87 4.78 -9.30 4.21
N ILE A 88 3.83 -9.69 3.35
CA ILE A 88 3.26 -8.82 2.32
C ILE A 88 1.75 -8.67 2.48
N PRO A 89 1.20 -7.49 2.15
CA PRO A 89 -0.25 -7.30 2.17
C PRO A 89 -0.92 -8.05 1.02
N GLU A 90 -2.19 -8.39 1.20
CA GLU A 90 -3.05 -8.85 0.11
C GLU A 90 -3.68 -7.68 -0.63
N VAL A 91 -3.79 -7.78 -1.95
CA VAL A 91 -4.55 -6.83 -2.77
C VAL A 91 -6.03 -7.15 -2.69
N VAL A 92 -6.80 -6.25 -2.07
CA VAL A 92 -8.26 -6.39 -1.90
C VAL A 92 -9.03 -5.80 -3.07
N LEU A 93 -8.57 -4.67 -3.61
CA LEU A 93 -9.21 -3.97 -4.73
C LEU A 93 -8.19 -3.15 -5.50
N GLU A 94 -8.27 -3.25 -6.83
CA GLU A 94 -7.64 -2.32 -7.77
C GLU A 94 -8.73 -1.49 -8.48
N ASP A 95 -8.67 -0.17 -8.37
CA ASP A 95 -9.55 0.75 -9.09
C ASP A 95 -8.76 1.61 -10.07
N ARG A 96 -8.76 1.18 -11.33
CA ARG A 96 -8.04 1.87 -12.41
C ARG A 96 -8.67 3.20 -12.81
N THR A 97 -9.95 3.40 -12.55
CA THR A 97 -10.67 4.63 -12.87
C THR A 97 -10.28 5.76 -11.94
N ASP A 98 -10.27 5.48 -10.64
CA ASP A 98 -9.96 6.48 -9.61
C ASP A 98 -8.51 6.42 -9.10
N PHE A 99 -7.70 5.49 -9.64
CA PHE A 99 -6.30 5.26 -9.24
C PHE A 99 -6.19 4.96 -7.75
N ILE A 100 -6.97 3.99 -7.29
CA ILE A 100 -7.02 3.55 -5.91
C ILE A 100 -6.57 2.10 -5.82
N LEU A 101 -5.73 1.81 -4.84
CA LEU A 101 -5.35 0.48 -4.42
C LEU A 101 -5.83 0.28 -2.97
N VAL A 102 -6.51 -0.83 -2.73
CA VAL A 102 -6.92 -1.24 -1.38
C VAL A 102 -6.21 -2.54 -1.04
N THR A 103 -5.54 -2.56 0.09
CA THR A 103 -4.83 -3.73 0.60
C THR A 103 -5.23 -4.06 2.02
N THR A 104 -4.87 -5.26 2.49
CA THR A 104 -4.90 -5.56 3.91
C THR A 104 -3.90 -4.67 4.67
N PRO A 105 -4.17 -4.31 5.92
CA PRO A 105 -3.21 -3.58 6.75
C PRO A 105 -2.08 -4.51 7.24
N PRO A 106 -0.97 -3.96 7.72
CA PRO A 106 0.01 -4.74 8.48
C PRO A 106 -0.63 -5.32 9.75
N PRO A 107 -0.04 -6.35 10.36
CA PRO A 107 -0.51 -6.90 11.62
C PRO A 107 -0.70 -5.82 12.69
N HIS A 108 -1.70 -6.02 13.54
CA HIS A 108 -1.92 -5.14 14.68
C HIS A 108 -0.67 -5.13 15.57
N GLN A 109 -0.19 -3.99 15.99
CA GLN A 109 1.07 -3.78 16.72
C GLN A 109 2.33 -3.64 15.87
N SER A 110 2.24 -3.67 14.54
CA SER A 110 3.39 -3.32 13.71
C SER A 110 3.82 -1.88 13.96
N VAL A 111 5.12 -1.68 14.11
CA VAL A 111 5.76 -0.37 14.25
C VAL A 111 6.61 -0.07 13.02
N LEU A 112 6.77 1.20 12.69
CA LEU A 112 7.69 1.58 11.64
C LEU A 112 9.12 1.50 12.16
N TRP A 113 9.95 0.71 11.52
CA TRP A 113 11.36 0.58 11.89
C TRP A 113 12.10 1.92 11.84
N GLU A 114 11.73 2.80 10.92
CA GLU A 114 12.22 4.17 10.85
C GLU A 114 12.06 4.92 12.19
N ASN A 115 10.91 4.77 12.85
CA ASN A 115 10.65 5.40 14.16
C ASN A 115 11.52 4.78 15.25
N GLU A 116 11.69 3.45 15.25
CA GLU A 116 12.57 2.77 16.20
C GLU A 116 14.02 3.27 16.08
N LEU A 117 14.51 3.39 14.84
CA LEU A 117 15.85 3.91 14.56
C LEU A 117 15.99 5.38 14.98
N ALA A 118 14.98 6.21 14.70
CA ALA A 118 14.98 7.63 15.11
C ALA A 118 15.00 7.80 16.64
N ASP A 119 14.39 6.87 17.37
CA ASP A 119 14.41 6.82 18.84
C ASP A 119 15.67 6.14 19.40
N GLY A 120 16.61 5.75 18.55
CA GLY A 120 17.86 5.09 18.96
C GLY A 120 17.70 3.61 19.35
N ARG A 121 16.54 3.00 19.07
CA ARG A 121 16.31 1.57 19.28
C ARG A 121 16.82 0.78 18.07
N ILE A 122 18.02 0.23 18.20
CA ILE A 122 18.69 -0.51 17.13
C ILE A 122 18.59 -2.01 17.43
N ASP A 123 17.85 -2.73 16.59
CA ASP A 123 17.80 -4.19 16.61
C ASP A 123 18.53 -4.74 15.36
N LEU A 124 19.68 -5.38 15.58
CA LEU A 124 20.47 -5.96 14.52
C LEU A 124 19.80 -7.14 13.84
N GLN A 125 18.90 -7.84 14.53
CA GLN A 125 18.12 -8.94 13.96
C GLN A 125 17.19 -8.43 12.84
N ILE A 126 16.58 -7.27 13.03
CA ILE A 126 15.75 -6.65 11.98
C ILE A 126 16.58 -6.30 10.76
N ALA A 127 17.81 -5.80 10.95
CA ALA A 127 18.72 -5.51 9.84
C ALA A 127 19.09 -6.77 9.06
N VAL A 128 19.37 -7.88 9.76
CA VAL A 128 19.64 -9.20 9.14
C VAL A 128 18.42 -9.66 8.33
N GLN A 129 17.22 -9.65 8.93
CA GLN A 129 15.99 -10.05 8.26
C GLN A 129 15.70 -9.21 7.02
N CYS A 130 15.93 -7.91 7.08
CA CYS A 130 15.79 -7.03 5.90
C CYS A 130 16.80 -7.39 4.80
N GLY A 131 18.04 -7.74 5.15
CA GLY A 131 19.06 -8.19 4.22
C GLY A 131 18.69 -9.52 3.55
N GLU A 132 18.22 -10.48 4.31
CA GLU A 132 17.75 -11.78 3.82
C GLU A 132 16.54 -11.63 2.89
N LEU A 133 15.56 -10.79 3.29
CA LEU A 133 14.40 -10.48 2.46
C LEU A 133 14.81 -9.84 1.13
N LEU A 134 15.72 -8.87 1.16
CA LEU A 134 16.23 -8.20 -0.04
C LEU A 134 16.98 -9.18 -0.94
N ALA A 135 17.81 -10.05 -0.38
CA ALA A 135 18.53 -11.09 -1.12
C ALA A 135 17.54 -12.07 -1.80
N THR A 136 16.50 -12.50 -1.08
CA THR A 136 15.44 -13.35 -1.64
C THR A 136 14.76 -12.66 -2.81
N VAL A 137 14.33 -11.41 -2.66
CA VAL A 137 13.70 -10.63 -3.74
C VAL A 137 14.62 -10.55 -4.96
N HIS A 138 15.90 -10.24 -4.76
CA HIS A 138 16.86 -10.15 -5.87
C HIS A 138 17.06 -11.50 -6.57
N ASN A 139 17.22 -12.57 -5.83
CA ASN A 139 17.44 -13.91 -6.40
C ASN A 139 16.24 -14.40 -7.20
N GLU A 140 15.03 -14.19 -6.69
CA GLU A 140 13.79 -14.66 -7.34
C GLU A 140 13.35 -13.78 -8.52
N THR A 141 13.82 -12.52 -8.60
CA THR A 141 13.40 -11.60 -9.66
C THR A 141 14.49 -11.29 -10.69
N ALA A 142 15.77 -11.50 -10.36
CA ALA A 142 16.87 -11.20 -11.27
C ALA A 142 16.86 -12.12 -12.50
N GLY A 143 16.90 -11.51 -13.68
CA GLY A 143 16.96 -12.23 -14.95
C GLY A 143 15.63 -12.84 -15.41
N VAL A 144 14.52 -12.64 -14.70
CA VAL A 144 13.19 -13.14 -15.09
C VAL A 144 12.59 -12.23 -16.17
N PRO A 145 12.45 -12.68 -17.44
CA PRO A 145 12.03 -11.82 -18.55
C PRO A 145 10.61 -11.28 -18.38
N GLU A 146 9.71 -12.04 -17.77
CA GLU A 146 8.32 -11.69 -17.51
C GLU A 146 8.25 -10.49 -16.56
N ILE A 147 9.02 -10.52 -15.48
CA ILE A 147 9.11 -9.42 -14.51
C ILE A 147 9.67 -8.17 -15.19
N LYS A 148 10.74 -8.32 -15.99
CA LYS A 148 11.32 -7.20 -16.73
C LYS A 148 10.33 -6.54 -17.70
N LYS A 149 9.38 -7.31 -18.28
CA LYS A 149 8.34 -6.77 -19.18
C LYS A 149 7.27 -5.99 -18.41
N MET A 150 6.95 -6.36 -17.18
CA MET A 150 5.89 -5.73 -16.39
C MET A 150 6.27 -4.32 -15.91
N PHE A 151 7.56 -4.00 -15.83
CA PHE A 151 8.06 -2.71 -15.30
C PHE A 151 8.75 -1.85 -16.38
N LYS A 152 8.55 -2.15 -17.65
CA LYS A 152 8.91 -1.29 -18.79
C LYS A 152 7.75 -0.36 -19.13
#